data_acadc82b388bb85773e2fc4c82790401
#
_entry.id   acadc82b388bb85773e2fc4c82790401
#
_cell.length_a   1.000
_cell.length_b   1.000
_cell.length_c   1.000
_cell.angle_alpha   90.00
_cell.angle_beta   90.00
_cell.angle_gamma   90.00
#
_symmetry.space_group_name_H-M   'P 1'
#
loop_
_entity.id
_entity.type
_entity.pdbx_description
1 polymer ?
#
loop_
_entity_poly.entity_id
_entity_poly.type
_entity_poly.pdbx_seq_one_letter_code
_entity_poly.pdbx_strand_id
1 'polypeptide(L)'
;MIKTTGKVLGKITSAEYGMVSDYPFLFGLQLRFKLSDGTSIGCGSRYTENISEACKWTTAERQYGITMCVDKIYQILQDAKVNYVSQLVNKPVEVVIEENTFKDFRILTEVL
;
A
#
# COMPACT_ATOMS: atom_id res chain seq x y z
N MET A 1 25.22 10.01 2.34
CA MET A 1 24.22 8.94 2.51
C MET A 1 23.98 8.24 1.19
N ILE A 2 24.07 6.92 1.19
CA ILE A 2 23.80 6.12 -0.01
C ILE A 2 22.28 5.96 -0.14
N LYS A 3 21.75 6.33 -1.30
CA LYS A 3 20.32 6.17 -1.58
C LYS A 3 20.05 4.74 -2.00
N THR A 4 19.07 4.12 -1.37
CA THR A 4 18.63 2.79 -1.73
C THR A 4 17.77 2.87 -2.98
N THR A 5 18.14 2.12 -4.02
CA THR A 5 17.36 1.99 -5.25
C THR A 5 17.37 0.52 -5.66
N GLY A 6 16.21 0.00 -6.04
CA GLY A 6 16.07 -1.36 -6.51
C GLY A 6 14.97 -2.12 -5.80
N LYS A 7 15.03 -3.45 -5.89
CA LYS A 7 14.05 -4.35 -5.29
C LYS A 7 14.63 -4.96 -4.02
N VAL A 8 13.90 -4.86 -2.93
CA VAL A 8 14.33 -5.33 -1.61
C VAL A 8 13.27 -6.27 -1.04
N LEU A 9 13.72 -7.40 -0.53
CA LEU A 9 12.82 -8.34 0.14
C LEU A 9 12.43 -7.82 1.52
N GLY A 10 11.21 -8.15 1.95
CA GLY A 10 10.72 -7.75 3.25
C GLY A 10 9.42 -8.44 3.61
N LYS A 11 8.75 -7.92 4.60
CA LYS A 11 7.44 -8.41 5.01
C LYS A 11 6.56 -7.24 5.42
N ILE A 12 5.25 -7.43 5.34
CA ILE A 12 4.26 -6.46 5.83
C ILE A 12 4.23 -6.55 7.36
N THR A 13 4.41 -5.42 8.02
CA THR A 13 4.36 -5.35 9.49
C THR A 13 3.09 -4.71 10.01
N SER A 14 2.42 -3.91 9.18
CA SER A 14 1.16 -3.26 9.55
C SER A 14 0.30 -3.13 8.31
N ALA A 15 -1.00 -3.38 8.47
CA ALA A 15 -1.98 -3.27 7.39
C ALA A 15 -3.28 -2.73 7.97
N GLU A 16 -3.68 -1.54 7.53
CA GLU A 16 -4.88 -0.87 8.01
C GLU A 16 -5.68 -0.33 6.82
N TYR A 17 -6.98 -0.32 6.94
CA TYR A 17 -7.89 0.19 5.93
C TYR A 17 -8.84 1.19 6.58
N GLY A 18 -8.88 2.40 6.05
CA GLY A 18 -9.75 3.43 6.59
C GLY A 18 -9.25 4.83 6.27
N MET A 19 -9.60 5.78 7.13
CA MET A 19 -9.14 7.16 7.00
C MET A 19 -7.72 7.27 7.53
N VAL A 20 -6.88 8.02 6.81
CA VAL A 20 -5.50 8.27 7.24
C VAL A 20 -5.53 9.20 8.45
N SER A 21 -4.86 8.82 9.54
CA SER A 21 -4.91 9.56 10.81
C SER A 21 -4.54 11.04 10.67
N ASP A 22 -3.47 11.34 9.94
CA ASP A 22 -2.97 12.70 9.78
C ASP A 22 -3.63 13.46 8.63
N TYR A 23 -4.31 12.72 7.75
CA TYR A 23 -4.95 13.29 6.55
C TYR A 23 -6.32 12.64 6.36
N PRO A 24 -7.33 12.98 7.21
CA PRO A 24 -8.60 12.26 7.22
C PRO A 24 -9.42 12.39 5.93
N PHE A 25 -9.02 13.26 5.00
CA PHE A 25 -9.62 13.32 3.68
C PHE A 25 -9.12 12.20 2.74
N LEU A 26 -8.07 11.48 3.12
CA LEU A 26 -7.59 10.32 2.38
C LEU A 26 -8.17 9.05 2.99
N PHE A 27 -8.64 8.16 2.12
CA PHE A 27 -9.25 6.90 2.53
C PHE A 27 -8.65 5.77 1.71
N GLY A 28 -8.28 4.69 2.37
CA GLY A 28 -7.77 3.52 1.68
C GLY A 28 -6.85 2.67 2.54
N LEU A 29 -5.94 1.97 1.86
CA LEU A 29 -5.05 1.00 2.47
C LEU A 29 -3.73 1.64 2.86
N GLN A 30 -3.30 1.41 4.09
CA GLN A 30 -2.02 1.84 4.61
C GLN A 30 -1.21 0.62 5.01
N LEU A 31 -0.03 0.48 4.43
CA LEU A 31 0.86 -0.63 4.68
C LEU A 31 2.21 -0.12 5.18
N ARG A 32 2.80 -0.87 6.09
CA ARG A 32 4.20 -0.68 6.47
C ARG A 32 4.93 -1.99 6.25
N PHE A 33 6.19 -1.85 5.88
CA PHE A 33 7.06 -2.97 5.55
C PHE A 33 8.33 -2.92 6.39
N LYS A 34 8.82 -4.09 6.78
CA LYS A 34 10.17 -4.23 7.32
C LYS A 34 11.01 -4.92 6.26
N LEU A 35 12.07 -4.25 5.84
CA LEU A 35 12.95 -4.75 4.79
C LEU A 35 14.02 -5.67 5.37
N SER A 36 14.64 -6.47 4.51
CA SER A 36 15.65 -7.44 4.91
C SER A 36 16.90 -6.82 5.55
N ASP A 37 17.16 -5.54 5.29
CA ASP A 37 18.25 -4.80 5.92
C ASP A 37 17.89 -4.23 7.30
N GLY A 38 16.66 -4.49 7.79
CA GLY A 38 16.17 -3.97 9.06
C GLY A 38 15.46 -2.62 8.97
N THR A 39 15.48 -1.97 7.82
CA THR A 39 14.82 -0.68 7.61
C THR A 39 13.30 -0.86 7.52
N SER A 40 12.55 0.11 8.06
CA SER A 40 11.10 0.16 7.93
C SER A 40 10.68 1.24 6.93
N ILE A 41 9.69 0.95 6.11
CA ILE A 41 9.15 1.91 5.14
C ILE A 41 7.63 1.73 5.05
N GLY A 42 6.91 2.82 4.77
CA GLY A 42 5.47 2.79 4.54
C GLY A 42 5.13 3.09 3.09
N CYS A 43 3.94 2.69 2.66
CA CYS A 43 3.47 2.96 1.30
C CYS A 43 2.96 4.40 1.13
N GLY A 44 2.84 5.17 2.21
CA GLY A 44 2.30 6.52 2.16
C GLY A 44 0.86 6.53 1.66
N SER A 45 0.54 7.47 0.76
CA SER A 45 -0.80 7.62 0.19
C SER A 45 -1.01 6.81 -1.10
N ARG A 46 -0.12 5.88 -1.42
CA ARG A 46 -0.12 5.16 -2.70
C ARG A 46 -1.42 4.43 -2.98
N TYR A 47 -2.06 3.86 -1.95
CA TYR A 47 -3.29 3.06 -2.08
C TYR A 47 -4.47 3.75 -1.41
N THR A 48 -4.47 5.08 -1.39
CA THR A 48 -5.54 5.88 -0.83
C THR A 48 -6.08 6.85 -1.88
N GLU A 49 -7.32 7.30 -1.68
CA GLU A 49 -7.96 8.29 -2.53
C GLU A 49 -8.55 9.41 -1.69
N ASN A 50 -8.52 10.63 -2.22
CA ASN A 50 -9.16 11.76 -1.58
C ASN A 50 -10.65 11.71 -1.88
N ILE A 51 -11.45 11.37 -0.87
CA ILE A 51 -12.90 11.23 -1.00
C ILE A 51 -13.66 12.41 -0.38
N SER A 52 -12.96 13.45 0.08
CA SER A 52 -13.60 14.59 0.73
C SER A 52 -14.42 15.39 -0.28
N GLU A 53 -15.49 16.04 0.21
CA GLU A 53 -16.33 16.91 -0.62
C GLU A 53 -15.57 18.15 -1.09
N ALA A 54 -14.48 18.51 -0.43
CA ALA A 54 -13.63 19.63 -0.83
C ALA A 54 -12.75 19.30 -2.04
N CYS A 55 -12.68 18.05 -2.45
CA CYS A 55 -11.91 17.64 -3.62
C CYS A 55 -12.55 18.15 -4.90
N LYS A 56 -11.74 18.73 -5.80
CA LYS A 56 -12.23 19.40 -7.00
C LYS A 56 -12.36 18.46 -8.21
N TRP A 57 -12.65 17.22 -8.01
CA TRP A 57 -12.88 16.30 -9.11
C TRP A 57 -14.39 16.10 -9.33
N THR A 58 -14.74 15.67 -10.54
CA THR A 58 -16.14 15.37 -10.87
C THR A 58 -16.58 14.10 -10.13
N THR A 59 -17.92 13.90 -10.06
CA THR A 59 -18.48 12.67 -9.50
C THR A 59 -17.94 11.44 -10.21
N ALA A 60 -17.81 11.48 -11.53
CA ALA A 60 -17.28 10.37 -12.32
C ALA A 60 -15.81 10.08 -11.97
N GLU A 61 -14.99 11.14 -11.86
CA GLU A 61 -13.58 11.00 -11.49
C GLU A 61 -13.44 10.40 -10.09
N ARG A 62 -14.25 10.86 -9.14
CA ARG A 62 -14.24 10.36 -7.78
C ARG A 62 -14.62 8.89 -7.73
N GLN A 63 -15.67 8.48 -8.46
CA GLN A 63 -16.08 7.08 -8.54
C GLN A 63 -15.02 6.21 -9.17
N TYR A 64 -14.38 6.71 -10.22
CA TYR A 64 -13.27 6.01 -10.87
C TYR A 64 -12.11 5.76 -9.90
N GLY A 65 -11.70 6.80 -9.16
CA GLY A 65 -10.62 6.68 -8.17
C GLY A 65 -10.94 5.69 -7.08
N ILE A 66 -12.17 5.72 -6.55
CA ILE A 66 -12.63 4.77 -5.53
C ILE A 66 -12.59 3.34 -6.07
N THR A 67 -13.09 3.14 -7.29
CA THR A 67 -13.10 1.82 -7.94
C THR A 67 -11.69 1.29 -8.11
N MET A 68 -10.75 2.11 -8.60
CA MET A 68 -9.36 1.70 -8.77
C MET A 68 -8.71 1.33 -7.44
N CYS A 69 -9.02 2.08 -6.37
CA CYS A 69 -8.50 1.79 -5.04
C CYS A 69 -9.01 0.44 -4.53
N VAL A 70 -10.30 0.17 -4.67
CA VAL A 70 -10.91 -1.09 -4.25
C VAL A 70 -10.35 -2.27 -5.05
N ASP A 71 -10.22 -2.10 -6.37
CA ASP A 71 -9.64 -3.14 -7.24
C ASP A 71 -8.21 -3.47 -6.82
N LYS A 72 -7.42 -2.47 -6.49
CA LYS A 72 -6.04 -2.67 -6.05
C LYS A 72 -5.97 -3.47 -4.76
N ILE A 73 -6.82 -3.12 -3.78
CA ILE A 73 -6.88 -3.82 -2.50
C ILE A 73 -7.32 -5.28 -2.73
N TYR A 74 -8.34 -5.49 -3.55
CA TYR A 74 -8.81 -6.82 -3.91
C TYR A 74 -7.68 -7.67 -4.50
N GLN A 75 -6.91 -7.10 -5.43
CA GLN A 75 -5.80 -7.81 -6.06
C GLN A 75 -4.71 -8.18 -5.05
N ILE A 76 -4.40 -7.28 -4.11
CA ILE A 76 -3.42 -7.56 -3.06
C ILE A 76 -3.88 -8.73 -2.19
N LEU A 77 -5.14 -8.75 -1.79
CA LEU A 77 -5.69 -9.83 -0.97
C LEU A 77 -5.68 -11.16 -1.71
N GLN A 78 -6.02 -11.15 -3.01
CA GLN A 78 -5.96 -12.35 -3.83
C GLN A 78 -4.53 -12.89 -3.93
N ASP A 79 -3.57 -12.03 -4.20
CA ASP A 79 -2.17 -12.43 -4.32
C ASP A 79 -1.64 -13.02 -3.01
N ALA A 80 -2.04 -12.45 -1.88
CA ALA A 80 -1.63 -12.92 -0.57
C ALA A 80 -2.43 -14.14 -0.09
N LYS A 81 -3.49 -14.52 -0.80
CA LYS A 81 -4.37 -15.64 -0.47
C LYS A 81 -5.02 -15.47 0.90
N VAL A 82 -5.47 -14.25 1.18
CA VAL A 82 -6.15 -13.91 2.44
C VAL A 82 -7.49 -13.24 2.14
N ASN A 83 -8.37 -13.22 3.14
CA ASN A 83 -9.71 -12.65 2.99
C ASN A 83 -9.81 -11.22 3.53
N TYR A 84 -8.95 -10.85 4.47
CA TYR A 84 -9.05 -9.57 5.16
C TYR A 84 -7.71 -8.87 5.22
N VAL A 85 -7.75 -7.54 5.24
CA VAL A 85 -6.55 -6.69 5.31
C VAL A 85 -5.67 -7.05 6.52
N SER A 86 -6.28 -7.32 7.66
CA SER A 86 -5.53 -7.69 8.87
C SER A 86 -4.67 -8.95 8.70
N GLN A 87 -5.01 -9.80 7.76
CA GLN A 87 -4.28 -11.04 7.49
C GLN A 87 -3.05 -10.82 6.61
N LEU A 88 -2.85 -9.60 6.11
CA LEU A 88 -1.67 -9.26 5.33
C LEU A 88 -0.40 -9.16 6.17
N VAL A 89 -0.53 -8.96 7.48
CA VAL A 89 0.62 -8.85 8.38
C VAL A 89 1.45 -10.13 8.30
N ASN A 90 2.77 -9.96 8.21
CA ASN A 90 3.78 -11.02 8.08
C ASN A 90 3.85 -11.67 6.70
N LYS A 91 3.09 -11.21 5.72
CA LYS A 91 3.21 -11.74 4.35
C LYS A 91 4.52 -11.28 3.73
N PRO A 92 5.22 -12.17 3.01
CA PRO A 92 6.48 -11.83 2.35
C PRO A 92 6.24 -10.99 1.12
N VAL A 93 7.08 -9.99 0.92
CA VAL A 93 6.94 -9.03 -0.18
C VAL A 93 8.30 -8.72 -0.80
N GLU A 94 8.25 -8.21 -2.02
CA GLU A 94 9.37 -7.54 -2.68
C GLU A 94 8.96 -6.09 -2.88
N VAL A 95 9.72 -5.17 -2.30
CA VAL A 95 9.42 -3.73 -2.33
C VAL A 95 10.33 -3.07 -3.35
N VAL A 96 9.74 -2.25 -4.22
CA VAL A 96 10.50 -1.45 -5.19
C VAL A 96 10.74 -0.09 -4.59
N ILE A 97 12.01 0.28 -4.47
CA ILE A 97 12.46 1.54 -3.87
C ILE A 97 13.27 2.31 -4.90
N GLU A 98 13.05 3.62 -4.95
CA GLU A 98 13.81 4.51 -5.79
C GLU A 98 14.19 5.74 -4.96
N GLU A 99 15.49 5.97 -4.80
CA GLU A 99 16.03 7.07 -4.01
C GLU A 99 15.43 7.12 -2.58
N ASN A 100 15.40 5.96 -1.91
CA ASN A 100 14.84 5.78 -0.56
C ASN A 100 13.32 6.01 -0.48
N THR A 101 12.63 6.07 -1.62
CA THR A 101 11.19 6.30 -1.68
C THR A 101 10.49 5.05 -2.15
N PHE A 102 9.41 4.68 -1.46
CA PHE A 102 8.56 3.57 -1.89
C PHE A 102 7.95 3.88 -3.25
N LYS A 103 8.03 2.92 -4.16
CA LYS A 103 7.40 3.02 -5.49
C LYS A 103 6.28 2.00 -5.66
N ASP A 104 6.54 0.75 -5.32
CA ASP A 104 5.58 -0.33 -5.48
C ASP A 104 6.02 -1.53 -4.66
N PHE A 105 5.18 -2.55 -4.59
CA PHE A 105 5.54 -3.83 -4.00
C PHE A 105 4.74 -4.94 -4.67
N ARG A 106 5.18 -6.17 -4.47
CA ARG A 106 4.40 -7.35 -4.84
C ARG A 106 4.46 -8.38 -3.71
N ILE A 107 3.39 -9.13 -3.57
CA ILE A 107 3.39 -10.30 -2.70
C ILE A 107 4.26 -11.38 -3.35
N LEU A 108 5.11 -12.02 -2.56
CA LEU A 108 5.93 -13.13 -3.06
C LEU A 108 5.07 -14.40 -3.13
N THR A 109 4.23 -14.47 -4.16
CA THR A 109 3.29 -15.56 -4.34
C THR A 109 3.97 -16.92 -4.48
N GLU A 110 5.20 -16.92 -4.98
CA GLU A 110 6.00 -18.13 -5.17
C GLU A 110 6.45 -18.81 -3.87
N VAL A 111 6.34 -18.11 -2.73
CA VAL A 111 6.74 -18.68 -1.43
C VAL A 111 5.56 -18.78 -0.44
N LEU A 112 4.35 -18.52 -0.91
CA LEU A 112 3.16 -18.67 -0.06
C LEU A 112 2.74 -20.12 0.04
#